data_dcda81f5e3a8baed9d92adf77d3c7014
#
_entry.id   dcda81f5e3a8baed9d92adf77d3c7014
#
_cell.length_a   1.000
_cell.length_b   1.000
_cell.length_c   1.000
_cell.angle_alpha   90.00
_cell.angle_beta   90.00
_cell.angle_gamma   90.00
#
_symmetry.space_group_name_H-M   'P 1'
#
loop_
_entity.id
_entity.type
_entity.pdbx_description
1 polymer ?
#
loop_
_entity_poly.entity_id
_entity_poly.type
_entity_poly.pdbx_seq_one_letter_code
_entity_poly.pdbx_strand_id
1 'polypeptide(L)'
;NKAIVGDPMEFLQAKQFYQYCVEKEKPLEQKIFSDLDLNSLHERFDLDHEKKPDYIPTYAVQLASLTGMRVGEIVALKWEDIKMDYIVINKSEKYDRITKEYFIDKTKNKKDRVFPKTKEIEKLFNTVKYVEQINGFLCEWVFADKDGRIHAPKVSSCIKNKCKQQGIRNRGIHSFRKTVNSKLKCNGVSTTVAASLLGHTEEVNEKYYTFDTTDLKYKTKIIEDIEVKQQK
;
A
#
# COMPACT_ATOMS: atom_id res chain seq x y z
N ASN A 1 52.10 4.15 7.97
CA ASN A 1 50.73 3.80 7.70
C ASN A 1 49.98 3.60 9.02
N LYS A 2 49.29 4.64 9.52
CA LYS A 2 48.37 4.47 10.64
C LYS A 2 47.08 3.84 10.10
N ALA A 3 46.84 2.59 10.39
CA ALA A 3 45.58 1.94 10.11
C ALA A 3 44.47 2.69 10.86
N ILE A 4 43.39 3.02 10.18
CA ILE A 4 42.19 3.57 10.79
C ILE A 4 41.60 2.43 11.63
N VAL A 5 41.59 2.58 12.94
CA VAL A 5 41.00 1.64 13.88
C VAL A 5 39.57 2.10 14.12
N GLY A 6 38.60 1.45 13.47
CA GLY A 6 37.16 1.73 13.58
C GLY A 6 36.55 2.18 12.26
N ASP A 7 35.22 2.09 12.16
CA ASP A 7 34.45 2.61 11.01
C ASP A 7 34.37 4.14 11.13
N PRO A 8 34.98 4.92 10.20
CA PRO A 8 34.90 6.38 10.24
C PRO A 8 33.45 6.90 10.08
N MET A 9 32.51 6.05 9.64
CA MET A 9 31.08 6.39 9.51
C MET A 9 30.29 6.21 10.80
N GLU A 10 30.86 5.58 11.83
CA GLU A 10 30.18 5.28 13.10
C GLU A 10 29.68 6.55 13.81
N PHE A 11 30.39 7.66 13.67
CA PHE A 11 30.06 8.96 14.25
C PHE A 11 29.20 9.85 13.36
N LEU A 12 28.93 9.45 12.10
CA LEU A 12 28.18 10.26 11.14
C LEU A 12 26.70 9.89 11.20
N GLN A 13 25.88 10.81 11.71
CA GLN A 13 24.42 10.66 11.61
C GLN A 13 23.95 11.12 10.24
N ALA A 14 23.38 10.22 9.44
CA ALA A 14 22.84 10.50 8.10
C ALA A 14 21.89 11.72 8.09
N LYS A 15 21.15 11.96 9.18
CA LYS A 15 20.26 13.12 9.35
C LYS A 15 20.95 14.47 9.18
N GLN A 16 22.22 14.57 9.56
CA GLN A 16 23.00 15.84 9.48
C GLN A 16 23.27 16.27 8.03
N PHE A 17 23.21 15.31 7.09
CA PHE A 17 23.50 15.55 5.69
C PHE A 17 22.25 15.71 4.83
N TYR A 18 21.05 15.40 5.34
CA TYR A 18 19.80 15.51 4.57
C TYR A 18 19.53 16.93 4.06
N GLN A 19 19.96 17.96 4.81
CA GLN A 19 19.82 19.36 4.39
C GLN A 19 20.65 19.72 3.15
N TYR A 20 21.70 18.96 2.86
CA TYR A 20 22.58 19.16 1.70
C TYR A 20 22.20 18.24 0.52
N CYS A 21 21.28 17.31 0.73
CA CYS A 21 20.79 16.43 -0.33
C CYS A 21 19.68 17.16 -1.10
N VAL A 22 19.96 17.59 -2.31
CA VAL A 22 18.92 18.04 -3.24
C VAL A 22 18.13 16.82 -3.68
N GLU A 23 16.97 16.58 -3.05
CA GLU A 23 16.03 15.57 -3.54
C GLU A 23 15.52 16.01 -4.92
N LYS A 24 15.96 15.32 -5.98
CA LYS A 24 15.33 15.47 -7.30
C LYS A 24 13.87 15.02 -7.17
N GLU A 25 12.93 15.95 -7.32
CA GLU A 25 11.51 15.59 -7.30
C GLU A 25 11.22 14.58 -8.42
N LYS A 26 10.68 13.44 -8.00
CA LYS A 26 10.22 12.44 -8.96
C LYS A 26 8.93 12.94 -9.61
N PRO A 27 8.78 12.82 -10.93
CA PRO A 27 7.51 13.12 -11.60
C PRO A 27 6.33 12.36 -10.98
N LEU A 28 5.13 12.90 -11.12
CA LEU A 28 3.92 12.33 -10.56
C LEU A 28 3.71 10.87 -10.98
N GLU A 29 3.94 10.57 -12.27
CA GLU A 29 3.80 9.22 -12.83
C GLU A 29 4.77 8.20 -12.20
N GLN A 30 5.77 8.65 -11.46
CA GLN A 30 6.66 7.77 -10.70
C GLN A 30 6.21 7.57 -9.25
N LYS A 31 5.29 8.41 -8.76
CA LYS A 31 4.84 8.41 -7.36
C LYS A 31 3.54 7.62 -7.19
N ILE A 32 2.62 7.68 -8.15
CA ILE A 32 1.27 7.10 -8.10
C ILE A 32 0.94 6.29 -9.35
N PHE A 33 -0.06 5.42 -9.28
CA PHE A 33 -0.66 4.75 -10.43
C PHE A 33 -1.78 5.61 -11.00
N SER A 34 -1.83 5.74 -12.34
CA SER A 34 -2.98 6.32 -13.04
C SER A 34 -4.18 5.38 -13.02
N ASP A 35 -5.36 5.86 -13.40
CA ASP A 35 -6.54 4.99 -13.52
C ASP A 35 -6.36 3.92 -14.59
N LEU A 36 -5.68 4.25 -15.70
CA LEU A 36 -5.32 3.27 -16.73
C LEU A 36 -4.39 2.19 -16.20
N ASP A 37 -3.36 2.58 -15.42
CA ASP A 37 -2.46 1.62 -14.77
C ASP A 37 -3.23 0.68 -13.82
N LEU A 38 -4.15 1.24 -13.01
CA LEU A 38 -4.94 0.45 -12.06
C LEU A 38 -5.87 -0.53 -12.78
N ASN A 39 -6.58 -0.09 -13.81
CA ASN A 39 -7.46 -0.95 -14.59
C ASN A 39 -6.69 -2.11 -15.22
N SER A 40 -5.56 -1.82 -15.86
CA SER A 40 -4.69 -2.84 -16.44
C SER A 40 -4.12 -3.82 -15.40
N LEU A 41 -3.80 -3.34 -14.20
CA LEU A 41 -3.36 -4.20 -13.09
C LEU A 41 -4.51 -5.07 -12.56
N HIS A 42 -5.72 -4.54 -12.44
CA HIS A 42 -6.88 -5.30 -11.99
C HIS A 42 -7.25 -6.41 -13.00
N GLU A 43 -7.30 -6.11 -14.30
CA GLU A 43 -7.46 -7.13 -15.35
C GLU A 43 -6.39 -8.22 -15.24
N ARG A 44 -5.15 -7.84 -14.94
CA ARG A 44 -4.09 -8.80 -14.73
C ARG A 44 -4.28 -9.63 -13.46
N PHE A 45 -4.78 -9.06 -12.38
CA PHE A 45 -5.09 -9.83 -11.16
C PHE A 45 -6.17 -10.85 -11.44
N ASP A 46 -7.24 -10.48 -12.15
CA ASP A 46 -8.33 -11.40 -12.49
C ASP A 46 -7.83 -12.57 -13.33
N LEU A 47 -7.03 -12.29 -14.37
CA LEU A 47 -6.39 -13.35 -15.19
C LEU A 47 -5.47 -14.27 -14.37
N ASP A 48 -4.78 -13.74 -13.37
CA ASP A 48 -3.92 -14.55 -12.52
C ASP A 48 -4.72 -15.40 -11.54
N HIS A 49 -5.84 -14.88 -11.03
CA HIS A 49 -6.74 -15.64 -10.16
C HIS A 49 -7.38 -16.81 -10.92
N GLU A 50 -7.66 -16.65 -12.20
CA GLU A 50 -8.14 -17.76 -13.06
C GLU A 50 -7.04 -18.78 -13.36
N LYS A 51 -5.84 -18.34 -13.74
CA LYS A 51 -4.75 -19.21 -14.22
C LYS A 51 -3.93 -19.86 -13.11
N LYS A 52 -3.77 -19.16 -11.98
CA LYS A 52 -2.95 -19.55 -10.82
C LYS A 52 -3.61 -19.09 -9.53
N PRO A 53 -4.79 -19.63 -9.19
CA PRO A 53 -5.54 -19.22 -8.00
C PRO A 53 -4.76 -19.46 -6.70
N ASP A 54 -3.85 -20.41 -6.66
CA ASP A 54 -2.98 -20.74 -5.53
C ASP A 54 -1.80 -19.76 -5.32
N TYR A 55 -1.62 -18.78 -6.23
CA TYR A 55 -0.56 -17.78 -6.08
C TYR A 55 -1.03 -16.61 -5.19
N ILE A 56 -1.03 -16.82 -3.89
CA ILE A 56 -1.54 -15.91 -2.84
C ILE A 56 -0.99 -14.47 -2.92
N PRO A 57 0.28 -14.19 -3.31
CA PRO A 57 0.78 -12.81 -3.39
C PRO A 57 -0.04 -11.87 -4.29
N THR A 58 -0.75 -12.37 -5.31
CA THR A 58 -1.61 -11.54 -6.17
C THR A 58 -2.78 -10.95 -5.37
N TYR A 59 -3.42 -11.73 -4.50
CA TYR A 59 -4.51 -11.26 -3.64
C TYR A 59 -4.03 -10.21 -2.63
N ALA A 60 -2.84 -10.38 -2.07
CA ALA A 60 -2.23 -9.39 -1.17
C ALA A 60 -1.94 -8.06 -1.89
N VAL A 61 -1.49 -8.10 -3.15
CA VAL A 61 -1.31 -6.90 -3.98
C VAL A 61 -2.65 -6.25 -4.31
N GLN A 62 -3.69 -7.04 -4.60
CA GLN A 62 -5.03 -6.52 -4.85
C GLN A 62 -5.59 -5.83 -3.61
N LEU A 63 -5.42 -6.40 -2.41
CA LEU A 63 -5.79 -5.71 -1.17
C LEU A 63 -5.05 -4.39 -0.99
N ALA A 64 -3.75 -4.34 -1.33
CA ALA A 64 -2.99 -3.09 -1.29
C ALA A 64 -3.55 -2.02 -2.22
N SER A 65 -4.01 -2.40 -3.42
CA SER A 65 -4.59 -1.45 -4.39
C SER A 65 -5.94 -0.89 -3.92
N LEU A 66 -6.73 -1.68 -3.19
CA LEU A 66 -8.03 -1.28 -2.67
C LEU A 66 -7.95 -0.44 -1.39
N THR A 67 -6.95 -0.70 -0.55
CA THR A 67 -6.89 -0.14 0.82
C THR A 67 -5.77 0.85 1.05
N GLY A 68 -4.71 0.79 0.27
CA GLY A 68 -3.48 1.54 0.54
C GLY A 68 -2.76 1.09 1.82
N MET A 69 -3.04 -0.08 2.38
CA MET A 69 -2.32 -0.61 3.55
C MET A 69 -0.83 -0.79 3.27
N ARG A 70 -0.01 -0.70 4.31
CA ARG A 70 1.42 -1.02 4.19
C ARG A 70 1.61 -2.51 3.98
N VAL A 71 2.61 -2.90 3.20
CA VAL A 71 2.87 -4.32 2.92
C VAL A 71 3.06 -5.15 4.18
N GLY A 72 3.77 -4.62 5.17
CA GLY A 72 3.94 -5.31 6.45
C GLY A 72 2.64 -5.47 7.24
N GLU A 73 1.69 -4.54 7.11
CA GLU A 73 0.36 -4.65 7.71
C GLU A 73 -0.46 -5.74 7.01
N ILE A 74 -0.40 -5.79 5.67
CA ILE A 74 -1.12 -6.78 4.86
C ILE A 74 -0.68 -8.21 5.20
N VAL A 75 0.63 -8.48 5.19
CA VAL A 75 1.14 -9.83 5.48
C VAL A 75 1.03 -10.22 6.95
N ALA A 76 0.70 -9.27 7.83
CA ALA A 76 0.46 -9.50 9.25
C ALA A 76 -1.02 -9.68 9.61
N LEU A 77 -1.94 -9.60 8.62
CA LEU A 77 -3.37 -9.81 8.88
C LEU A 77 -3.66 -11.25 9.28
N LYS A 78 -4.46 -11.40 10.33
CA LYS A 78 -5.07 -12.66 10.72
C LYS A 78 -6.56 -12.68 10.39
N TRP A 79 -7.16 -13.84 10.25
CA TRP A 79 -8.61 -13.96 10.04
C TRP A 79 -9.42 -13.34 11.18
N GLU A 80 -8.89 -13.36 12.39
CA GLU A 80 -9.51 -12.70 13.55
C GLU A 80 -9.59 -11.16 13.43
N ASP A 81 -8.74 -10.54 12.57
CA ASP A 81 -8.75 -9.10 12.33
C ASP A 81 -9.85 -8.69 11.35
N ILE A 82 -10.42 -9.64 10.60
CA ILE A 82 -11.46 -9.40 9.62
C ILE A 82 -12.83 -9.47 10.31
N LYS A 83 -13.40 -8.30 10.59
CA LYS A 83 -14.72 -8.16 11.22
C LYS A 83 -15.82 -8.09 10.16
N MET A 84 -17.08 -8.00 10.62
CA MET A 84 -18.25 -7.93 9.74
C MET A 84 -18.15 -6.74 8.78
N ASP A 85 -17.84 -5.53 9.29
CA ASP A 85 -17.87 -4.28 8.52
C ASP A 85 -16.51 -3.62 8.35
N TYR A 86 -15.45 -4.11 9.01
CA TYR A 86 -14.15 -3.48 9.01
C TYR A 86 -12.99 -4.45 9.22
N ILE A 87 -11.80 -3.99 8.92
CA ILE A 87 -10.52 -4.67 9.16
C ILE A 87 -9.81 -3.95 10.31
N VAL A 88 -9.33 -4.68 11.30
CA VAL A 88 -8.47 -4.17 12.38
C VAL A 88 -7.02 -4.18 11.92
N ILE A 89 -6.33 -3.05 12.02
CA ILE A 89 -4.94 -2.89 11.63
C ILE A 89 -4.13 -2.44 12.85
N ASN A 90 -3.56 -3.38 13.56
CA ASN A 90 -2.84 -3.17 14.83
C ASN A 90 -1.43 -3.77 14.84
N LYS A 91 -1.07 -4.53 13.81
CA LYS A 91 0.22 -5.24 13.71
C LYS A 91 0.86 -5.07 12.35
N SER A 92 2.17 -5.31 12.27
CA SER A 92 2.94 -5.22 11.04
C SER A 92 4.13 -6.16 11.10
N GLU A 93 4.44 -6.81 9.99
CA GLU A 93 5.68 -7.56 9.83
C GLU A 93 6.89 -6.62 9.82
N LYS A 94 7.92 -7.03 10.51
CA LYS A 94 9.25 -6.42 10.50
C LYS A 94 10.30 -7.49 10.19
N TYR A 95 11.45 -7.05 9.71
CA TYR A 95 12.61 -7.88 9.45
C TYR A 95 13.76 -7.45 10.35
N ASP A 96 14.27 -8.38 11.15
CA ASP A 96 15.48 -8.18 11.93
C ASP A 96 16.71 -8.47 11.05
N ARG A 97 17.58 -7.49 10.89
CA ARG A 97 18.78 -7.60 10.07
C ARG A 97 19.89 -8.43 10.74
N ILE A 98 19.84 -8.53 12.06
CA ILE A 98 20.84 -9.27 12.86
C ILE A 98 20.49 -10.75 12.85
N THR A 99 19.26 -11.11 13.27
CA THR A 99 18.79 -12.51 13.31
C THR A 99 18.39 -13.02 11.93
N LYS A 100 18.18 -12.12 10.95
CA LYS A 100 17.64 -12.42 9.60
C LYS A 100 16.26 -13.07 9.63
N GLU A 101 15.45 -12.76 10.62
CA GLU A 101 14.12 -13.31 10.83
C GLU A 101 13.02 -12.28 10.63
N TYR A 102 11.84 -12.75 10.20
CA TYR A 102 10.62 -11.95 10.14
C TYR A 102 9.82 -12.14 11.42
N PHE A 103 9.43 -11.04 12.05
CA PHE A 103 8.60 -11.06 13.26
C PHE A 103 7.43 -10.08 13.14
N ILE A 104 6.40 -10.30 13.96
CA ILE A 104 5.24 -9.43 14.04
C ILE A 104 5.37 -8.51 15.23
N ASP A 105 5.16 -7.22 15.00
CA ASP A 105 5.16 -6.18 16.02
C ASP A 105 4.00 -5.20 15.77
N LYS A 106 3.78 -4.30 16.70
CA LYS A 106 2.82 -3.20 16.54
C LYS A 106 3.11 -2.37 15.30
N THR A 107 2.07 -1.73 14.76
CA THR A 107 2.21 -0.79 13.66
C THR A 107 3.26 0.28 13.95
N LYS A 108 3.86 0.87 12.92
CA LYS A 108 4.94 1.87 13.06
C LYS A 108 4.59 3.02 14.02
N ASN A 109 3.33 3.45 14.04
CA ASN A 109 2.85 4.55 14.86
C ASN A 109 2.26 4.10 16.20
N LYS A 110 2.31 2.78 16.52
CA LYS A 110 1.72 2.17 17.72
C LYS A 110 0.24 2.53 17.96
N LYS A 111 -0.47 2.98 16.92
CA LYS A 111 -1.90 3.30 16.94
C LYS A 111 -2.65 2.25 16.15
N ASP A 112 -3.63 1.66 16.78
CA ASP A 112 -4.57 0.77 16.13
C ASP A 112 -5.53 1.62 15.29
N ARG A 113 -5.93 1.10 14.15
CA ARG A 113 -6.94 1.72 13.30
C ARG A 113 -7.83 0.66 12.68
N VAL A 114 -8.96 1.11 12.20
CA VAL A 114 -9.87 0.29 11.42
C VAL A 114 -9.94 0.80 9.97
N PHE A 115 -10.16 -0.11 9.03
CA PHE A 115 -10.43 0.21 7.64
C PHE A 115 -11.76 -0.42 7.24
N PRO A 116 -12.71 0.33 6.63
CA PRO A 116 -14.02 -0.20 6.28
C PRO A 116 -13.89 -1.34 5.25
N LYS A 117 -14.64 -2.41 5.45
CA LYS A 117 -14.68 -3.55 4.55
C LYS A 117 -15.76 -3.33 3.50
N THR A 118 -15.33 -3.01 2.28
CA THR A 118 -16.24 -2.87 1.12
C THR A 118 -16.62 -4.25 0.58
N LYS A 119 -17.66 -4.30 -0.27
CA LYS A 119 -18.08 -5.55 -0.95
C LYS A 119 -16.94 -6.19 -1.77
N GLU A 120 -16.12 -5.36 -2.41
CA GLU A 120 -14.95 -5.80 -3.19
C GLU A 120 -13.91 -6.49 -2.27
N ILE A 121 -13.61 -5.88 -1.13
CA ILE A 121 -12.68 -6.42 -0.12
C ILE A 121 -13.27 -7.71 0.50
N GLU A 122 -14.55 -7.76 0.75
CA GLU A 122 -15.23 -8.96 1.25
C GLU A 122 -15.13 -10.12 0.26
N LYS A 123 -15.43 -9.86 -1.03
CA LYS A 123 -15.28 -10.83 -2.10
C LYS A 123 -13.83 -11.36 -2.17
N LEU A 124 -12.85 -10.46 -2.08
CA LEU A 124 -11.44 -10.83 -2.06
C LEU A 124 -11.11 -11.79 -0.92
N PHE A 125 -11.51 -11.47 0.32
CA PHE A 125 -11.24 -12.33 1.47
C PHE A 125 -11.95 -13.69 1.37
N ASN A 126 -13.18 -13.72 0.89
CA ASN A 126 -13.92 -14.98 0.67
C ASN A 126 -13.18 -15.86 -0.35
N THR A 127 -12.69 -15.26 -1.45
CA THR A 127 -11.91 -15.98 -2.47
C THR A 127 -10.60 -16.50 -1.89
N VAL A 128 -9.84 -15.68 -1.17
CA VAL A 128 -8.59 -16.09 -0.51
C VAL A 128 -8.82 -17.26 0.42
N LYS A 129 -9.82 -17.16 1.31
CA LYS A 129 -10.16 -18.20 2.29
C LYS A 129 -10.51 -19.51 1.59
N TYR A 130 -11.30 -19.45 0.54
CA TYR A 130 -11.66 -20.64 -0.25
C TYR A 130 -10.42 -21.26 -0.91
N VAL A 131 -9.58 -20.45 -1.57
CA VAL A 131 -8.36 -20.93 -2.22
C VAL A 131 -7.40 -21.56 -1.21
N GLU A 132 -7.17 -20.93 -0.07
CA GLU A 132 -6.33 -21.49 0.98
C GLU A 132 -6.90 -22.81 1.54
N GLN A 133 -8.21 -22.88 1.69
CA GLN A 133 -8.87 -24.10 2.15
C GLN A 133 -8.69 -25.27 1.21
N ILE A 134 -8.94 -25.08 -0.09
CA ILE A 134 -8.83 -26.18 -1.08
C ILE A 134 -7.38 -26.62 -1.33
N ASN A 135 -6.40 -25.74 -1.10
CA ASN A 135 -4.98 -26.04 -1.26
C ASN A 135 -4.28 -26.48 0.04
N GLY A 136 -5.01 -26.52 1.16
CA GLY A 136 -4.46 -26.90 2.47
C GLY A 136 -3.55 -25.84 3.10
N PHE A 137 -3.67 -24.56 2.69
CA PHE A 137 -2.87 -23.45 3.22
C PHE A 137 -3.55 -22.71 4.37
N LEU A 138 -4.85 -22.98 4.61
CA LEU A 138 -5.65 -22.25 5.59
C LEU A 138 -5.04 -22.38 6.99
N CYS A 139 -4.71 -21.24 7.55
CA CYS A 139 -4.16 -21.10 8.89
C CYS A 139 -4.70 -19.84 9.57
N GLU A 140 -4.08 -19.35 10.62
CA GLU A 140 -4.52 -18.11 11.29
C GLU A 140 -4.30 -16.84 10.44
N TRP A 141 -3.39 -16.86 9.47
CA TRP A 141 -3.02 -15.73 8.61
C TRP A 141 -3.93 -15.64 7.39
N VAL A 142 -4.27 -14.40 6.97
CA VAL A 142 -5.12 -14.15 5.79
C VAL A 142 -4.39 -14.43 4.48
N PHE A 143 -3.07 -14.27 4.46
CA PHE A 143 -2.26 -14.53 3.28
C PHE A 143 -1.18 -15.56 3.60
N ALA A 144 -1.49 -16.81 3.31
CA ALA A 144 -0.61 -17.95 3.52
C ALA A 144 -0.51 -18.81 2.26
N ASP A 145 0.64 -19.40 2.03
CA ASP A 145 0.89 -20.39 0.99
C ASP A 145 1.40 -21.71 1.63
N LYS A 146 1.85 -22.64 0.83
CA LYS A 146 2.38 -23.94 1.30
C LYS A 146 3.50 -23.84 2.35
N ASP A 147 4.20 -22.69 2.39
CA ASP A 147 5.29 -22.43 3.33
C ASP A 147 4.81 -21.68 4.58
N GLY A 148 3.48 -21.47 4.71
CA GLY A 148 2.84 -20.70 5.78
C GLY A 148 2.63 -19.23 5.39
N ARG A 149 2.67 -18.32 6.36
CA ARG A 149 2.45 -16.88 6.14
C ARG A 149 3.40 -16.33 5.08
N ILE A 150 2.87 -15.64 4.06
CA ILE A 150 3.72 -14.97 3.07
C ILE A 150 4.41 -13.73 3.67
N HIS A 151 5.58 -13.39 3.15
CA HIS A 151 6.38 -12.24 3.62
C HIS A 151 6.35 -11.07 2.65
N ALA A 152 6.58 -9.85 3.17
CA ALA A 152 6.57 -8.60 2.40
C ALA A 152 7.41 -8.63 1.10
N PRO A 153 8.58 -9.28 1.01
CA PRO A 153 9.32 -9.39 -0.25
C PRO A 153 8.58 -10.17 -1.35
N LYS A 154 7.82 -11.23 -1.01
CA LYS A 154 7.02 -11.97 -2.01
C LYS A 154 5.97 -11.05 -2.65
N VAL A 155 5.27 -10.25 -1.83
CA VAL A 155 4.26 -9.28 -2.30
C VAL A 155 4.90 -8.16 -3.12
N SER A 156 6.03 -7.62 -2.65
CA SER A 156 6.78 -6.57 -3.35
C SER A 156 7.33 -7.04 -4.70
N SER A 157 7.75 -8.28 -4.80
CA SER A 157 8.20 -8.89 -6.06
C SER A 157 7.03 -9.15 -7.01
N CYS A 158 5.88 -9.55 -6.46
CA CYS A 158 4.66 -9.77 -7.23
C CYS A 158 4.25 -8.49 -7.99
N ILE A 159 4.08 -7.35 -7.32
CA ILE A 159 3.68 -6.10 -8.00
C ILE A 159 4.69 -5.67 -9.06
N LYS A 160 6.01 -5.82 -8.82
CA LYS A 160 7.03 -5.51 -9.81
C LYS A 160 6.85 -6.34 -11.08
N ASN A 161 6.59 -7.64 -10.92
CA ASN A 161 6.35 -8.55 -12.04
C ASN A 161 5.05 -8.20 -12.79
N LYS A 162 3.97 -7.82 -12.07
CA LYS A 162 2.72 -7.39 -12.71
C LYS A 162 2.91 -6.10 -13.52
N CYS A 163 3.60 -5.12 -12.97
CA CYS A 163 3.95 -3.91 -13.72
C CYS A 163 4.71 -4.25 -15.01
N LYS A 164 5.72 -5.14 -14.93
CA LYS A 164 6.48 -5.58 -16.11
C LYS A 164 5.60 -6.30 -17.14
N GLN A 165 4.70 -7.18 -16.70
CA GLN A 165 3.80 -7.95 -17.58
C GLN A 165 2.82 -7.04 -18.34
N GLN A 166 2.41 -5.92 -17.72
CA GLN A 166 1.48 -4.95 -18.31
C GLN A 166 2.19 -3.75 -19.01
N GLY A 167 3.51 -3.78 -19.13
CA GLY A 167 4.25 -2.64 -19.68
C GLY A 167 4.17 -1.35 -18.84
N ILE A 168 3.68 -1.45 -17.60
CA ILE A 168 3.53 -0.34 -16.68
C ILE A 168 4.89 -0.05 -16.04
N ARG A 169 5.21 1.24 -15.88
CA ARG A 169 6.42 1.64 -15.16
C ARG A 169 6.46 1.00 -13.77
N ASN A 170 7.58 0.37 -13.43
CA ASN A 170 7.76 -0.30 -12.14
C ASN A 170 7.62 0.70 -10.99
N ARG A 171 6.60 0.48 -10.16
CA ARG A 171 6.36 1.18 -8.89
C ARG A 171 6.26 0.16 -7.77
N GLY A 172 6.74 0.53 -6.58
CA GLY A 172 6.62 -0.33 -5.41
C GLY A 172 5.18 -0.35 -4.88
N ILE A 173 4.85 -1.35 -4.07
CA ILE A 173 3.53 -1.50 -3.45
C ILE A 173 3.08 -0.24 -2.68
N HIS A 174 4.01 0.53 -2.14
CA HIS A 174 3.72 1.78 -1.44
C HIS A 174 3.08 2.87 -2.33
N SER A 175 3.22 2.76 -3.66
CA SER A 175 2.57 3.67 -4.60
C SER A 175 1.05 3.53 -4.58
N PHE A 176 0.49 2.34 -4.30
CA PHE A 176 -0.96 2.19 -4.09
C PHE A 176 -1.48 3.07 -2.95
N ARG A 177 -0.72 3.14 -1.85
CA ARG A 177 -1.08 3.99 -0.72
C ARG A 177 -1.14 5.46 -1.10
N LYS A 178 -0.18 5.94 -1.89
CA LYS A 178 -0.18 7.30 -2.44
C LYS A 178 -1.36 7.52 -3.37
N THR A 179 -1.65 6.54 -4.23
CA THR A 179 -2.78 6.59 -5.16
C THR A 179 -4.11 6.64 -4.42
N VAL A 180 -4.34 5.75 -3.47
CA VAL A 180 -5.57 5.71 -2.66
C VAL A 180 -5.77 7.04 -1.91
N ASN A 181 -4.71 7.56 -1.27
CA ASN A 181 -4.79 8.84 -0.57
C ASN A 181 -5.15 9.98 -1.51
N SER A 182 -4.47 10.09 -2.65
CA SER A 182 -4.73 11.14 -3.64
C SER A 182 -6.16 11.05 -4.16
N LYS A 183 -6.67 9.84 -4.44
CA LYS A 183 -8.07 9.65 -4.83
C LYS A 183 -9.05 10.09 -3.74
N LEU A 184 -8.81 9.75 -2.48
CA LEU A 184 -9.64 10.21 -1.36
C LEU A 184 -9.69 11.75 -1.32
N LYS A 185 -8.53 12.40 -1.40
CA LYS A 185 -8.42 13.86 -1.36
C LYS A 185 -9.09 14.53 -2.56
N CYS A 186 -8.86 14.04 -3.77
CA CYS A 186 -9.49 14.57 -4.98
C CYS A 186 -11.02 14.38 -5.01
N ASN A 187 -11.55 13.42 -4.23
CA ASN A 187 -12.99 13.24 -4.03
C ASN A 187 -13.54 14.00 -2.80
N GLY A 188 -12.84 14.99 -2.31
CA GLY A 188 -13.31 15.89 -1.25
C GLY A 188 -13.22 15.33 0.18
N VAL A 189 -12.57 14.18 0.38
CA VAL A 189 -12.36 13.61 1.72
C VAL A 189 -11.38 14.50 2.49
N SER A 190 -11.74 14.89 3.72
CA SER A 190 -10.88 15.71 4.56
C SER A 190 -9.55 15.02 4.88
N THR A 191 -8.49 15.81 5.11
CA THR A 191 -7.17 15.29 5.48
C THR A 191 -7.23 14.43 6.74
N THR A 192 -8.03 14.84 7.73
CA THR A 192 -8.24 14.08 8.98
C THR A 192 -8.76 12.66 8.70
N VAL A 193 -9.81 12.54 7.87
CA VAL A 193 -10.40 11.24 7.53
C VAL A 193 -9.43 10.39 6.69
N ALA A 194 -8.79 10.96 5.66
CA ALA A 194 -7.83 10.25 4.84
C ALA A 194 -6.61 9.78 5.67
N ALA A 195 -6.10 10.65 6.56
CA ALA A 195 -5.00 10.31 7.47
C ALA A 195 -5.37 9.20 8.45
N SER A 196 -6.59 9.22 9.02
CA SER A 196 -7.07 8.18 9.93
C SER A 196 -7.16 6.81 9.26
N LEU A 197 -7.76 6.73 8.06
CA LEU A 197 -7.86 5.50 7.28
C LEU A 197 -6.51 4.88 6.97
N LEU A 198 -5.53 5.72 6.62
CA LEU A 198 -4.20 5.26 6.23
C LEU A 198 -3.22 5.18 7.41
N GLY A 199 -3.55 5.70 8.60
CA GLY A 199 -2.66 5.70 9.77
C GLY A 199 -1.45 6.61 9.58
N HIS A 200 -1.70 7.85 9.14
CA HIS A 200 -0.73 8.95 9.10
C HIS A 200 -1.10 10.03 10.12
N THR A 201 -0.20 10.99 10.34
CA THR A 201 -0.58 12.32 10.81
C THR A 201 -1.07 13.15 9.63
N GLU A 202 -1.88 14.19 9.88
CA GLU A 202 -2.37 15.09 8.83
C GLU A 202 -1.22 15.74 8.05
N GLU A 203 -0.19 16.21 8.75
CA GLU A 203 1.01 16.80 8.16
C GLU A 203 1.72 15.82 7.19
N VAL A 204 1.93 14.58 7.61
CA VAL A 204 2.55 13.53 6.77
C VAL A 204 1.65 13.19 5.58
N ASN A 205 0.34 13.20 5.77
CA ASN A 205 -0.61 12.93 4.70
C ASN A 205 -0.52 14.01 3.61
N GLU A 206 -0.59 15.29 3.97
CA GLU A 206 -0.50 16.39 3.00
C GLU A 206 0.86 16.44 2.29
N LYS A 207 1.95 16.38 3.04
CA LYS A 207 3.29 16.58 2.47
C LYS A 207 3.75 15.47 1.53
N TYR A 208 3.41 14.21 1.83
CA TYR A 208 4.05 13.07 1.16
C TYR A 208 3.09 12.17 0.39
N TYR A 209 1.78 12.29 0.60
CA TYR A 209 0.81 11.35 0.05
C TYR A 209 -0.30 12.00 -0.76
N THR A 210 -0.44 13.33 -0.74
CA THR A 210 -1.47 14.06 -1.48
C THR A 210 -0.91 14.55 -2.81
N PHE A 211 -1.50 14.08 -3.90
CA PHE A 211 -1.17 14.48 -5.26
C PHE A 211 -2.47 14.76 -6.02
N ASP A 212 -2.46 15.79 -6.85
CA ASP A 212 -3.59 16.06 -7.75
C ASP A 212 -3.64 14.99 -8.84
N THR A 213 -4.71 14.21 -8.83
CA THR A 213 -4.98 13.15 -9.81
C THR A 213 -6.13 13.51 -10.75
N THR A 214 -6.70 14.72 -10.62
CA THR A 214 -7.85 15.17 -11.40
C THR A 214 -7.42 15.58 -12.81
N ASP A 215 -8.27 15.26 -13.78
CA ASP A 215 -8.09 15.70 -15.15
C ASP A 215 -8.60 17.15 -15.36
N LEU A 216 -8.29 17.72 -16.53
CA LEU A 216 -8.69 19.08 -16.86
C LEU A 216 -10.22 19.22 -16.91
N LYS A 217 -10.91 18.20 -17.40
CA LYS A 217 -12.38 18.20 -17.52
C LYS A 217 -13.06 18.30 -16.15
N TYR A 218 -12.56 17.56 -15.16
CA TYR A 218 -13.04 17.66 -13.78
C TYR A 218 -12.78 19.06 -13.19
N LYS A 219 -11.58 19.62 -13.43
CA LYS A 219 -11.24 20.98 -12.97
C LYS A 219 -12.14 22.03 -13.60
N THR A 220 -12.40 21.93 -14.90
CA THR A 220 -13.34 22.84 -15.61
C THR A 220 -14.71 22.78 -14.95
N LYS A 221 -15.25 21.59 -14.70
CA LYS A 221 -16.55 21.44 -14.04
C LYS A 221 -16.62 22.11 -12.67
N ILE A 222 -15.56 21.96 -11.84
CA ILE A 222 -15.50 22.62 -10.53
C ILE A 222 -15.57 24.14 -10.69
N ILE A 223 -14.85 24.71 -11.65
CA ILE A 223 -14.86 26.17 -11.88
C ILE A 223 -16.23 26.62 -12.33
N GLU A 224 -16.86 25.93 -13.28
CA GLU A 224 -18.22 26.21 -13.74
C GLU A 224 -19.25 26.18 -12.60
N ASP A 225 -19.17 25.17 -11.71
CA ASP A 225 -20.05 25.04 -10.53
C ASP A 225 -19.88 26.21 -9.52
N ILE A 226 -18.67 26.78 -9.42
CA ILE A 226 -18.39 27.96 -8.58
C ILE A 226 -18.95 29.22 -9.22
N GLU A 227 -18.77 29.41 -10.53
CA GLU A 227 -19.28 30.56 -11.27
C GLU A 227 -20.81 30.66 -11.21
N VAL A 228 -21.52 29.53 -11.34
CA VAL A 228 -22.99 29.48 -11.21
C VAL A 228 -23.47 29.87 -9.81
N LYS A 229 -22.70 29.52 -8.76
CA LYS A 229 -23.06 29.89 -7.36
C LYS A 229 -22.84 31.38 -7.04
N GLN A 230 -21.99 32.09 -7.81
CA GLN A 230 -21.76 33.53 -7.62
C GLN A 230 -22.81 34.40 -8.32
N GLN A 231 -23.63 33.81 -9.18
CA GLN A 231 -24.70 34.51 -9.92
C GLN A 231 -26.07 34.44 -9.22
N LYS A 232 -26.19 33.82 -8.06
CA LYS A 232 -27.37 33.72 -7.21
C LYS A 232 -27.18 34.53 -5.92
#